data_eecefdfc0b64f95a657ed47ce62fec43
#
_entry.id   eecefdfc0b64f95a657ed47ce62fec43
#
_cell.length_a   1.000
_cell.length_b   1.000
_cell.length_c   1.000
_cell.angle_alpha   90.00
_cell.angle_beta   90.00
_cell.angle_gamma   90.00
#
_symmetry.space_group_name_H-M   'P 1'
#
loop_
_entity.id
_entity.type
_entity.pdbx_description
1 polymer ?
#
loop_
_entity_poly.entity_id
_entity_poly.type
_entity_poly.pdbx_seq_one_letter_code
_entity_poly.pdbx_strand_id
1 'polypeptide(L)'
;MDGLRSLTYLGDQIARRLAPRTPPPMFPPRARARGVEFVEFAANEAEAQHLGALFTSLGFIRAGRHRRKDVTRWRQHGINFMINSEPESFARAYDGMHGAAVCALGLSVEDVARTLQRAHGLRIGQFAPRPEPGELLIPALVGVGGSLLYLMEAGSESEVWEREFENLPGAGGAHGAGLLRIDHVAQTMQYEEMLSWLLYYLSLFELSKAPAVQIADPLGLVLSQAIESPEGGLRFTLNGSASHQTLSARFIQGFGGAGVQHIALTTTDILATARRLKELGLPMLPIPRNYYEDLEARFGLDDTLLGQLAELNILYDRDTDGEYLQFYSRAFAKRFFFEIVERRGYRAYGAANAPIRLAAQSRYREDVPL
;
A
#
# COMPACT_ATOMS: atom_id res chain seq x y z
N MET A 1 28.94 -18.08 30.64
CA MET A 1 28.33 -16.74 30.91
C MET A 1 29.33 -15.58 30.93
N ASP A 2 30.59 -15.83 31.24
CA ASP A 2 31.61 -14.77 31.32
C ASP A 2 32.02 -14.17 29.98
N GLY A 3 32.00 -14.94 28.89
CA GLY A 3 32.35 -14.42 27.55
C GLY A 3 31.39 -13.37 27.00
N LEU A 4 30.08 -13.49 27.28
CA LEU A 4 29.11 -12.48 26.86
C LEU A 4 29.25 -11.17 27.62
N ARG A 5 29.54 -11.21 28.93
CA ARG A 5 29.82 -10.03 29.74
C ARG A 5 31.09 -9.30 29.29
N SER A 6 32.10 -10.06 28.89
CA SER A 6 33.36 -9.49 28.39
C SER A 6 33.16 -8.80 27.03
N LEU A 7 32.34 -9.36 26.11
CA LEU A 7 32.02 -8.74 24.83
C LEU A 7 31.20 -7.47 24.99
N THR A 8 30.22 -7.48 25.90
CA THR A 8 29.43 -6.27 26.19
C THR A 8 30.29 -5.17 26.79
N TYR A 9 31.18 -5.52 27.75
CA TYR A 9 32.12 -4.56 28.35
C TYR A 9 33.08 -3.98 27.31
N LEU A 10 33.60 -4.83 26.41
CA LEU A 10 34.52 -4.37 25.33
C LEU A 10 33.76 -3.47 24.35
N GLY A 11 32.51 -3.81 23.99
CA GLY A 11 31.65 -2.99 23.17
C GLY A 11 31.40 -1.62 23.78
N ASP A 12 31.10 -1.54 25.08
CA ASP A 12 30.91 -0.28 25.79
C ASP A 12 32.18 0.54 25.87
N GLN A 13 33.36 -0.09 26.07
CA GLN A 13 34.65 0.59 26.07
C GLN A 13 34.98 1.15 24.69
N ILE A 14 34.73 0.39 23.63
CA ILE A 14 34.92 0.84 22.25
C ILE A 14 33.95 1.98 21.94
N ALA A 15 32.66 1.86 22.29
CA ALA A 15 31.68 2.91 22.10
C ALA A 15 32.07 4.22 22.82
N ARG A 16 32.56 4.14 24.06
CA ARG A 16 33.07 5.31 24.81
C ARG A 16 34.32 5.94 24.18
N ARG A 17 35.24 5.14 23.61
CA ARG A 17 36.45 5.63 22.93
C ARG A 17 36.17 6.17 21.54
N LEU A 18 35.12 5.63 20.87
CA LEU A 18 34.65 6.09 19.58
C LEU A 18 33.53 7.12 19.72
N ALA A 19 33.20 7.56 20.95
CA ALA A 19 32.24 8.65 21.16
C ALA A 19 32.63 9.82 20.22
N PRO A 20 31.72 10.24 19.35
CA PRO A 20 32.04 11.19 18.31
C PRO A 20 32.57 12.47 18.92
N ARG A 21 33.76 12.91 18.48
CA ARG A 21 34.34 14.21 18.85
C ARG A 21 33.51 15.39 18.31
N THR A 22 32.61 15.11 17.41
CA THR A 22 31.58 16.01 16.88
C THR A 22 30.22 15.61 17.42
N PRO A 23 29.39 16.55 17.88
CA PRO A 23 28.04 16.25 18.27
C PRO A 23 27.32 15.59 17.10
N PRO A 24 26.46 14.58 17.35
CA PRO A 24 25.67 13.97 16.29
C PRO A 24 24.87 15.06 15.55
N PRO A 25 24.72 14.96 14.23
CA PRO A 25 23.94 15.92 13.49
C PRO A 25 22.53 15.99 14.07
N MET A 26 22.08 17.19 14.41
CA MET A 26 20.71 17.40 14.86
C MET A 26 19.80 17.43 13.64
N PHE A 27 19.05 16.36 13.44
CA PHE A 27 18.00 16.32 12.44
C PHE A 27 16.71 16.98 12.97
N PRO A 28 15.92 17.63 12.11
CA PRO A 28 14.55 17.97 12.46
C PRO A 28 13.78 16.74 13.00
N PRO A 29 12.78 16.91 13.86
CA PRO A 29 11.93 15.80 14.30
C PRO A 29 11.43 14.96 13.13
N ARG A 30 11.12 13.69 13.38
CA ARG A 30 10.46 12.83 12.40
C ARG A 30 9.13 13.44 11.97
N ALA A 31 8.81 13.33 10.68
CA ALA A 31 7.61 13.90 10.12
C ALA A 31 6.37 13.13 10.57
N ARG A 32 5.30 13.85 10.91
CA ARG A 32 3.97 13.25 11.11
C ARG A 32 3.27 13.16 9.77
N ALA A 33 2.96 11.92 9.37
CA ALA A 33 2.19 11.63 8.17
C ALA A 33 0.78 11.20 8.56
N ARG A 34 -0.22 11.87 8.00
CA ARG A 34 -1.65 11.66 8.33
C ARG A 34 -2.28 10.55 7.53
N GLY A 35 -1.77 10.27 6.32
CA GLY A 35 -2.31 9.23 5.46
C GLY A 35 -1.79 9.29 4.04
N VAL A 36 -2.35 8.42 3.21
CA VAL A 36 -2.14 8.42 1.76
C VAL A 36 -3.26 9.22 1.11
N GLU A 37 -2.90 10.33 0.49
CA GLU A 37 -3.83 11.25 -0.16
C GLU A 37 -4.19 10.79 -1.58
N PHE A 38 -3.22 10.23 -2.28
CA PHE A 38 -3.45 9.64 -3.59
C PHE A 38 -2.49 8.50 -3.90
N VAL A 39 -2.90 7.67 -4.85
CA VAL A 39 -2.06 6.65 -5.49
C VAL A 39 -2.01 6.93 -6.98
N GLU A 40 -0.81 7.01 -7.53
CA GLU A 40 -0.60 7.22 -8.95
C GLU A 40 -0.13 5.93 -9.63
N PHE A 41 -0.81 5.60 -10.71
CA PHE A 41 -0.53 4.44 -11.53
C PHE A 41 0.07 4.89 -12.86
N ALA A 42 1.26 4.41 -13.16
CA ALA A 42 1.82 4.50 -14.49
C ALA A 42 1.12 3.49 -15.40
N ALA A 43 0.77 3.90 -16.61
CA ALA A 43 0.17 3.02 -17.60
C ALA A 43 0.32 3.62 -19.01
N ASN A 44 0.52 2.77 -20.00
CA ASN A 44 0.31 3.17 -21.40
C ASN A 44 -1.20 3.29 -21.69
N GLU A 45 -1.55 3.81 -22.87
CA GLU A 45 -2.94 4.09 -23.24
C GLU A 45 -3.86 2.85 -23.16
N ALA A 46 -3.40 1.68 -23.60
CA ALA A 46 -4.17 0.45 -23.56
C ALA A 46 -4.38 -0.05 -22.12
N GLU A 47 -3.33 -0.03 -21.30
CA GLU A 47 -3.42 -0.40 -19.89
C GLU A 47 -4.22 0.61 -19.08
N ALA A 48 -4.18 1.91 -19.43
CA ALA A 48 -5.00 2.95 -18.80
C ALA A 48 -6.52 2.69 -18.94
N GLN A 49 -6.95 2.18 -20.13
CA GLN A 49 -8.34 1.79 -20.34
C GLN A 49 -8.74 0.62 -19.44
N HIS A 50 -7.89 -0.40 -19.32
CA HIS A 50 -8.14 -1.55 -18.43
C HIS A 50 -8.15 -1.15 -16.94
N LEU A 51 -7.24 -0.25 -16.53
CA LEU A 51 -7.23 0.32 -15.18
C LEU A 51 -8.51 1.11 -14.91
N GLY A 52 -8.96 1.92 -15.86
CA GLY A 52 -10.22 2.66 -15.75
C GLY A 52 -11.43 1.73 -15.59
N ALA A 53 -11.47 0.61 -16.32
CA ALA A 53 -12.50 -0.41 -16.16
C ALA A 53 -12.43 -1.06 -14.77
N LEU A 54 -11.24 -1.39 -14.26
CA LEU A 54 -11.05 -1.91 -12.91
C LEU A 54 -11.52 -0.89 -11.84
N PHE A 55 -11.16 0.38 -11.98
CA PHE A 55 -11.60 1.42 -11.04
C PHE A 55 -13.12 1.62 -11.07
N THR A 56 -13.74 1.53 -12.25
CA THR A 56 -15.21 1.53 -12.36
C THR A 56 -15.84 0.34 -11.64
N SER A 57 -15.27 -0.86 -11.77
CA SER A 57 -15.74 -2.04 -11.06
C SER A 57 -15.54 -1.97 -9.54
N LEU A 58 -14.59 -1.15 -9.07
CA LEU A 58 -14.41 -0.78 -7.66
C LEU A 58 -15.35 0.35 -7.20
N GLY A 59 -16.20 0.87 -8.09
CA GLY A 59 -17.13 1.96 -7.77
C GLY A 59 -16.53 3.35 -7.80
N PHE A 60 -15.32 3.52 -8.35
CA PHE A 60 -14.74 4.84 -8.57
C PHE A 60 -15.37 5.52 -9.78
N ILE A 61 -15.44 6.84 -9.72
CA ILE A 61 -15.82 7.69 -10.85
C ILE A 61 -14.60 8.43 -11.40
N ARG A 62 -14.56 8.64 -12.70
CA ARG A 62 -13.58 9.52 -13.32
C ARG A 62 -13.95 10.96 -12.97
N ALA A 63 -13.29 11.52 -11.94
CA ALA A 63 -13.65 12.79 -11.33
C ALA A 63 -12.99 13.99 -12.00
N GLY A 64 -11.84 13.80 -12.65
CA GLY A 64 -11.10 14.92 -13.23
C GLY A 64 -10.08 14.48 -14.27
N ARG A 65 -9.60 15.48 -15.01
CA ARG A 65 -8.47 15.38 -15.93
C ARG A 65 -7.47 16.49 -15.59
N HIS A 66 -6.18 16.14 -15.57
CA HIS A 66 -5.14 17.16 -15.40
C HIS A 66 -5.20 18.18 -16.55
N ARG A 67 -4.99 19.45 -16.23
CA ARG A 67 -5.20 20.57 -17.18
C ARG A 67 -4.22 20.55 -18.36
N ARG A 68 -3.05 19.91 -18.23
CA ARG A 68 -1.95 19.97 -19.18
C ARG A 68 -1.37 18.62 -19.53
N LYS A 69 -1.43 17.62 -18.64
CA LYS A 69 -0.82 16.31 -18.77
C LYS A 69 -1.88 15.26 -19.02
N ASP A 70 -1.52 14.16 -19.63
CA ASP A 70 -2.42 13.02 -19.77
C ASP A 70 -2.48 12.21 -18.47
N VAL A 71 -3.10 12.84 -17.46
CA VAL A 71 -3.36 12.28 -16.15
C VAL A 71 -4.85 12.39 -15.84
N THR A 72 -5.46 11.27 -15.47
CA THR A 72 -6.88 11.21 -15.08
C THR A 72 -7.01 10.90 -13.60
N ARG A 73 -7.92 11.63 -12.93
CA ARG A 73 -8.26 11.43 -11.53
C ARG A 73 -9.52 10.62 -11.38
N TRP A 74 -9.46 9.56 -10.61
CA TRP A 74 -10.55 8.70 -10.21
C TRP A 74 -10.80 8.85 -8.72
N ARG A 75 -12.05 8.99 -8.31
CA ARG A 75 -12.40 9.30 -6.92
C ARG A 75 -13.53 8.43 -6.40
N GLN A 76 -13.41 8.06 -5.13
CA GLN A 76 -14.50 7.56 -4.31
C GLN A 76 -14.28 8.02 -2.86
N HIS A 77 -15.21 8.81 -2.30
CA HIS A 77 -15.06 9.44 -0.98
C HIS A 77 -13.68 10.14 -0.82
N GLY A 78 -12.89 9.72 0.17
CA GLY A 78 -11.54 10.26 0.45
C GLY A 78 -10.42 9.62 -0.37
N ILE A 79 -10.73 8.70 -1.30
CA ILE A 79 -9.72 7.99 -2.08
C ILE A 79 -9.54 8.66 -3.44
N ASN A 80 -8.29 8.96 -3.79
CA ASN A 80 -7.91 9.49 -5.10
C ASN A 80 -6.93 8.54 -5.77
N PHE A 81 -7.29 8.02 -6.93
CA PHE A 81 -6.41 7.29 -7.82
C PHE A 81 -6.12 8.12 -9.05
N MET A 82 -4.87 8.14 -9.51
CA MET A 82 -4.48 8.80 -10.73
C MET A 82 -3.94 7.78 -11.72
N ILE A 83 -4.35 7.87 -12.98
CA ILE A 83 -3.72 7.14 -14.09
C ILE A 83 -2.91 8.17 -14.86
N ASN A 84 -1.61 7.96 -14.93
CA ASN A 84 -0.67 8.83 -15.62
C ASN A 84 -0.15 8.13 -16.87
N SER A 85 -0.57 8.63 -18.03
CA SER A 85 -0.15 8.16 -19.35
C SER A 85 0.69 9.19 -20.10
N GLU A 86 1.18 10.23 -19.40
CA GLU A 86 1.96 11.31 -19.99
C GLU A 86 3.27 10.79 -20.62
N PRO A 87 3.48 10.99 -21.94
CA PRO A 87 4.59 10.38 -22.65
C PRO A 87 5.98 10.80 -22.16
N GLU A 88 6.14 12.07 -21.75
CA GLU A 88 7.43 12.62 -21.29
C GLU A 88 7.45 12.78 -19.78
N SER A 89 7.17 11.70 -19.06
CA SER A 89 7.03 11.73 -17.60
C SER A 89 7.85 10.65 -16.89
N PHE A 90 7.99 10.82 -15.58
CA PHE A 90 8.50 9.76 -14.72
C PHE A 90 7.63 8.49 -14.82
N ALA A 91 6.30 8.65 -14.84
CA ALA A 91 5.37 7.53 -14.95
C ALA A 91 5.60 6.72 -16.24
N ARG A 92 5.89 7.37 -17.37
CA ARG A 92 6.21 6.68 -18.61
C ARG A 92 7.48 5.85 -18.53
N ALA A 93 8.52 6.40 -17.89
CA ALA A 93 9.76 5.65 -17.66
C ALA A 93 9.54 4.46 -16.74
N TYR A 94 8.71 4.64 -15.71
CA TYR A 94 8.33 3.60 -14.75
C TYR A 94 7.50 2.49 -15.43
N ASP A 95 6.51 2.86 -16.26
CA ASP A 95 5.75 1.93 -17.10
C ASP A 95 6.65 1.09 -18.01
N GLY A 96 7.64 1.72 -18.63
CA GLY A 96 8.61 1.03 -19.48
C GLY A 96 9.45 -0.03 -18.77
N MET A 97 9.68 0.13 -17.47
CA MET A 97 10.41 -0.84 -16.64
C MET A 97 9.52 -1.91 -16.01
N HIS A 98 8.34 -1.52 -15.54
CA HIS A 98 7.50 -2.35 -14.67
C HIS A 98 6.14 -2.67 -15.30
N GLY A 99 5.77 -2.03 -16.43
CA GLY A 99 4.41 -2.00 -16.96
C GLY A 99 3.44 -1.29 -16.03
N ALA A 100 2.13 -1.43 -16.28
CA ALA A 100 1.12 -0.75 -15.46
C ALA A 100 1.28 -1.11 -13.98
N ALA A 101 1.59 -0.11 -13.16
CA ALA A 101 1.96 -0.29 -11.76
C ALA A 101 1.80 1.01 -10.97
N VAL A 102 1.78 0.89 -9.63
CA VAL A 102 1.85 2.06 -8.74
C VAL A 102 3.24 2.68 -8.85
N CYS A 103 3.33 3.86 -9.42
CA CYS A 103 4.59 4.60 -9.59
C CYS A 103 4.81 5.67 -8.53
N ALA A 104 3.74 6.13 -7.86
CA ALA A 104 3.86 7.10 -6.79
C ALA A 104 2.73 7.02 -5.76
N LEU A 105 3.04 7.51 -4.54
CA LEU A 105 2.10 7.74 -3.46
C LEU A 105 2.18 9.21 -3.05
N GLY A 106 1.04 9.87 -2.87
CA GLY A 106 0.97 11.18 -2.23
C GLY A 106 0.71 11.01 -0.74
N LEU A 107 1.59 11.54 0.10
CA LEU A 107 1.46 11.48 1.55
C LEU A 107 1.09 12.85 2.10
N SER A 108 0.02 12.91 2.89
CA SER A 108 -0.32 14.10 3.67
C SER A 108 0.57 14.17 4.90
N VAL A 109 1.38 15.23 5.04
CA VAL A 109 2.32 15.45 6.15
C VAL A 109 2.06 16.81 6.81
N GLU A 110 2.40 16.95 8.10
CA GLU A 110 2.13 18.19 8.85
C GLU A 110 3.02 19.37 8.43
N ASP A 111 4.24 19.10 7.95
CA ASP A 111 5.22 20.15 7.59
C ASP A 111 6.13 19.59 6.49
N VAL A 112 5.83 19.94 5.26
CA VAL A 112 6.59 19.52 4.06
C VAL A 112 8.02 20.04 4.10
N ALA A 113 8.23 21.32 4.46
CA ALA A 113 9.56 21.92 4.45
C ALA A 113 10.50 21.23 5.45
N ARG A 114 10.01 20.95 6.64
CA ARG A 114 10.76 20.25 7.69
C ARG A 114 11.02 18.79 7.32
N THR A 115 10.04 18.14 6.68
CA THR A 115 10.21 16.76 6.17
C THR A 115 11.31 16.68 5.13
N LEU A 116 11.37 17.64 4.18
CA LEU A 116 12.42 17.72 3.18
C LEU A 116 13.79 18.01 3.80
N GLN A 117 13.86 18.91 4.79
CA GLN A 117 15.09 19.20 5.50
C GLN A 117 15.62 17.93 6.20
N ARG A 118 14.74 17.15 6.82
CA ARG A 118 15.12 15.87 7.43
C ARG A 118 15.58 14.86 6.38
N ALA A 119 14.83 14.70 5.29
CA ALA A 119 15.18 13.82 4.17
C ALA A 119 16.55 14.17 3.59
N HIS A 120 16.84 15.46 3.41
CA HIS A 120 18.15 15.94 2.96
C HIS A 120 19.26 15.54 3.93
N GLY A 121 19.05 15.77 5.23
CA GLY A 121 20.02 15.38 6.27
C GLY A 121 20.26 13.86 6.32
N LEU A 122 19.26 13.05 6.05
CA LEU A 122 19.33 11.59 5.93
C LEU A 122 19.89 11.11 4.58
N ARG A 123 20.17 12.03 3.65
CA ARG A 123 20.61 11.74 2.28
C ARG A 123 19.63 10.89 1.49
N ILE A 124 18.34 11.06 1.76
CA ILE A 124 17.27 10.42 0.98
C ILE A 124 17.21 11.10 -0.38
N GLY A 125 17.14 10.30 -1.45
CA GLY A 125 17.01 10.78 -2.81
C GLY A 125 15.75 11.64 -2.98
N GLN A 126 15.91 12.83 -3.54
CA GLN A 126 14.79 13.71 -3.87
C GLN A 126 14.60 13.71 -5.39
N PHE A 127 13.36 13.63 -5.80
CA PHE A 127 12.99 13.84 -7.18
C PHE A 127 12.70 15.33 -7.40
N ALA A 128 13.35 15.91 -8.39
CA ALA A 128 13.16 17.31 -8.75
C ALA A 128 12.22 17.41 -9.96
N PRO A 129 10.89 17.53 -9.75
CA PRO A 129 9.96 17.74 -10.85
C PRO A 129 10.24 19.09 -11.52
N ARG A 130 9.95 19.17 -12.81
CA ARG A 130 10.01 20.42 -13.56
C ARG A 130 8.56 20.85 -13.87
N PRO A 131 7.93 21.61 -12.99
CA PRO A 131 6.56 22.05 -13.22
C PRO A 131 6.53 23.04 -14.39
N GLU A 132 5.48 22.96 -15.19
CA GLU A 132 5.17 23.97 -16.18
C GLU A 132 4.70 25.29 -15.52
N PRO A 133 4.81 26.45 -16.20
CA PRO A 133 4.35 27.70 -15.64
C PRO A 133 2.90 27.63 -15.18
N GLY A 134 2.66 27.82 -13.88
CA GLY A 134 1.35 27.76 -13.22
C GLY A 134 0.97 26.41 -12.62
N GLU A 135 1.77 25.36 -12.81
CA GLU A 135 1.63 24.10 -12.06
C GLU A 135 2.18 24.23 -10.64
N LEU A 136 1.66 23.42 -9.73
CA LEU A 136 2.16 23.32 -8.36
C LEU A 136 3.45 22.51 -8.33
N LEU A 137 4.45 23.01 -7.61
CA LEU A 137 5.62 22.23 -7.25
C LEU A 137 5.31 21.36 -6.05
N ILE A 138 4.95 20.10 -6.28
CA ILE A 138 4.78 19.11 -5.21
C ILE A 138 6.09 18.34 -5.09
N PRO A 139 6.83 18.49 -3.97
CA PRO A 139 8.11 17.82 -3.81
C PRO A 139 7.92 16.31 -3.61
N ALA A 140 8.88 15.53 -4.10
CA ALA A 140 8.85 14.08 -3.98
C ALA A 140 10.19 13.50 -3.54
N LEU A 141 10.14 12.40 -2.81
CA LEU A 141 11.27 11.58 -2.40
C LEU A 141 11.27 10.29 -3.20
N VAL A 142 12.45 9.72 -3.42
CA VAL A 142 12.57 8.39 -4.02
C VAL A 142 12.25 7.34 -2.97
N GLY A 143 11.26 6.51 -3.27
CA GLY A 143 10.75 5.43 -2.43
C GLY A 143 11.12 4.04 -2.94
N VAL A 144 10.42 3.04 -2.39
CA VAL A 144 10.61 1.61 -2.69
C VAL A 144 10.52 1.34 -4.19
N GLY A 145 11.49 0.60 -4.72
CA GLY A 145 11.55 0.24 -6.13
C GLY A 145 11.69 1.41 -7.09
N GLY A 146 12.23 2.55 -6.60
CA GLY A 146 12.35 3.77 -7.39
C GLY A 146 11.02 4.54 -7.57
N SER A 147 9.92 4.10 -6.94
CA SER A 147 8.66 4.86 -6.93
C SER A 147 8.83 6.22 -6.24
N LEU A 148 7.87 7.11 -6.39
CA LEU A 148 7.91 8.42 -5.76
C LEU A 148 6.99 8.52 -4.55
N LEU A 149 7.44 9.26 -3.52
CA LEU A 149 6.63 9.68 -2.39
C LEU A 149 6.47 11.20 -2.47
N TYR A 150 5.35 11.66 -3.03
CA TYR A 150 4.97 13.07 -3.02
C TYR A 150 4.58 13.51 -1.62
N LEU A 151 5.02 14.68 -1.21
CA LEU A 151 4.72 15.27 0.10
C LEU A 151 3.76 16.43 -0.07
N MET A 152 2.57 16.32 0.54
CA MET A 152 1.53 17.34 0.52
C MET A 152 1.33 17.88 1.93
N GLU A 153 1.21 19.21 2.05
CA GLU A 153 0.88 19.83 3.34
C GLU A 153 -0.53 19.42 3.77
N ALA A 154 -0.67 18.95 5.00
CA ALA A 154 -1.95 18.53 5.53
C ALA A 154 -2.96 19.70 5.53
N GLY A 155 -4.12 19.50 4.90
CA GLY A 155 -5.15 20.51 4.72
C GLY A 155 -5.06 21.32 3.43
N SER A 156 -4.02 21.12 2.61
CA SER A 156 -3.87 21.79 1.30
C SER A 156 -4.34 20.92 0.11
N GLU A 157 -4.88 19.76 0.37
CA GLU A 157 -5.19 18.76 -0.66
C GLU A 157 -6.21 19.30 -1.69
N SER A 158 -7.20 20.07 -1.23
CA SER A 158 -8.20 20.68 -2.13
C SER A 158 -7.57 21.63 -3.13
N GLU A 159 -6.55 22.41 -2.73
CA GLU A 159 -5.85 23.33 -3.63
C GLU A 159 -5.21 22.59 -4.80
N VAL A 160 -4.58 21.42 -4.55
CA VAL A 160 -3.99 20.61 -5.61
C VAL A 160 -5.04 20.16 -6.60
N TRP A 161 -6.17 19.66 -6.11
CA TRP A 161 -7.24 19.18 -6.99
C TRP A 161 -7.89 20.28 -7.80
N GLU A 162 -8.06 21.47 -7.23
CA GLU A 162 -8.67 22.61 -7.91
C GLU A 162 -7.73 23.26 -8.95
N ARG A 163 -6.44 23.33 -8.64
CA ARG A 163 -5.46 23.97 -9.53
C ARG A 163 -5.02 23.08 -10.68
N GLU A 164 -4.73 21.83 -10.38
CA GLU A 164 -4.12 20.91 -11.35
C GLU A 164 -5.16 20.19 -12.22
N PHE A 165 -6.40 20.01 -11.73
CA PHE A 165 -7.40 19.21 -12.41
C PHE A 165 -8.63 20.04 -12.84
N GLU A 166 -9.18 19.69 -14.00
CA GLU A 166 -10.54 20.06 -14.40
C GLU A 166 -11.50 18.98 -13.92
N ASN A 167 -12.53 19.40 -13.19
CA ASN A 167 -13.59 18.49 -12.77
C ASN A 167 -14.44 18.06 -13.97
N LEU A 168 -14.69 16.77 -14.07
CA LEU A 168 -15.57 16.22 -15.11
C LEU A 168 -17.04 16.24 -14.66
N PRO A 169 -18.01 16.34 -15.60
CA PRO A 169 -19.44 16.26 -15.27
C PRO A 169 -19.75 14.96 -14.51
N GLY A 170 -20.54 15.07 -13.45
CA GLY A 170 -20.90 13.92 -12.59
C GLY A 170 -19.89 13.61 -11.46
N ALA A 171 -18.80 14.38 -11.34
CA ALA A 171 -17.80 14.20 -10.29
C ALA A 171 -18.33 14.32 -8.84
N GLY A 172 -19.53 14.85 -8.63
CA GLY A 172 -20.20 14.98 -7.34
C GLY A 172 -21.17 13.84 -6.99
N GLY A 173 -21.31 12.82 -7.83
CA GLY A 173 -22.24 11.71 -7.60
C GLY A 173 -21.84 10.82 -6.43
N ALA A 174 -22.79 10.54 -5.54
CA ALA A 174 -22.61 9.77 -4.31
C ALA A 174 -22.67 8.23 -4.55
N HIS A 175 -22.28 7.73 -5.71
CA HIS A 175 -22.53 6.33 -6.08
C HIS A 175 -21.30 5.44 -6.02
N GLY A 176 -20.53 5.54 -4.95
CA GLY A 176 -19.45 4.59 -4.66
C GLY A 176 -19.99 3.22 -4.18
N ALA A 177 -19.09 2.31 -3.95
CA ALA A 177 -19.35 1.01 -3.35
C ALA A 177 -19.15 1.01 -1.81
N GLY A 178 -19.05 2.18 -1.17
CA GLY A 178 -18.83 2.31 0.28
C GLY A 178 -17.36 2.27 0.69
N LEU A 179 -16.41 2.43 -0.25
CA LEU A 179 -14.99 2.54 0.05
C LEU A 179 -14.68 3.97 0.51
N LEU A 180 -14.02 4.12 1.67
CA LEU A 180 -13.91 5.40 2.36
C LEU A 180 -12.52 6.02 2.29
N ARG A 181 -11.48 5.23 2.57
CA ARG A 181 -10.07 5.65 2.61
C ARG A 181 -9.14 4.48 2.35
N ILE A 182 -7.88 4.79 2.10
CA ILE A 182 -6.81 3.79 2.05
C ILE A 182 -6.49 3.35 3.49
N ASP A 183 -6.55 2.05 3.77
CA ASP A 183 -6.18 1.46 5.06
C ASP A 183 -4.67 1.29 5.16
N HIS A 184 -4.10 0.58 4.19
CA HIS A 184 -2.66 0.35 4.11
C HIS A 184 -2.20 0.08 2.68
N VAL A 185 -0.89 0.23 2.48
CA VAL A 185 -0.21 -0.10 1.22
C VAL A 185 0.83 -1.17 1.50
N ALA A 186 0.76 -2.28 0.78
CA ALA A 186 1.71 -3.37 0.90
C ALA A 186 2.77 -3.29 -0.18
N GLN A 187 4.01 -3.24 0.25
CA GLN A 187 5.19 -3.21 -0.59
C GLN A 187 5.95 -4.52 -0.46
N THR A 188 6.28 -5.12 -1.60
CA THR A 188 7.03 -6.37 -1.65
C THR A 188 8.40 -6.10 -2.25
N MET A 189 9.43 -6.67 -1.62
CA MET A 189 10.84 -6.41 -1.91
C MET A 189 11.68 -7.66 -1.67
N GLN A 190 12.94 -7.65 -2.10
CA GLN A 190 13.90 -8.67 -1.70
C GLN A 190 14.08 -8.66 -0.18
N TYR A 191 14.31 -9.84 0.39
CA TYR A 191 14.48 -9.97 1.84
C TYR A 191 15.59 -9.06 2.38
N GLU A 192 16.68 -8.95 1.64
CA GLU A 192 17.85 -8.16 1.98
C GLU A 192 17.58 -6.65 1.98
N GLU A 193 16.62 -6.17 1.20
CA GLU A 193 16.25 -4.76 1.13
C GLU A 193 15.33 -4.33 2.27
N MET A 194 14.61 -5.28 2.87
CA MET A 194 13.52 -5.01 3.81
C MET A 194 13.97 -4.18 5.01
N LEU A 195 15.14 -4.48 5.59
CA LEU A 195 15.67 -3.73 6.73
C LEU A 195 16.03 -2.29 6.35
N SER A 196 16.56 -2.08 5.15
CA SER A 196 16.90 -0.75 4.65
C SER A 196 15.65 0.10 4.43
N TRP A 197 14.60 -0.46 3.86
CA TRP A 197 13.33 0.25 3.66
C TRP A 197 12.58 0.48 4.98
N LEU A 198 12.65 -0.46 5.91
CA LEU A 198 12.13 -0.26 7.27
C LEU A 198 12.83 0.92 7.95
N LEU A 199 14.17 0.97 7.89
CA LEU A 199 14.96 2.08 8.43
C LEU A 199 14.63 3.40 7.73
N TYR A 200 14.45 3.39 6.40
CA TYR A 200 14.03 4.55 5.62
C TYR A 200 12.74 5.17 6.20
N TYR A 201 11.68 4.38 6.32
CA TYR A 201 10.40 4.86 6.82
C TYR A 201 10.46 5.31 8.28
N LEU A 202 11.07 4.51 9.17
CA LEU A 202 11.17 4.82 10.59
C LEU A 202 12.09 6.00 10.90
N SER A 203 13.09 6.27 10.07
CA SER A 203 13.96 7.43 10.25
C SER A 203 13.33 8.71 9.74
N LEU A 204 12.50 8.65 8.70
CA LEU A 204 11.88 9.83 8.09
C LEU A 204 10.59 10.23 8.80
N PHE A 205 9.71 9.26 9.06
CA PHE A 205 8.38 9.49 9.62
C PHE A 205 8.25 9.01 11.07
N GLU A 206 7.33 9.62 11.80
CA GLU A 206 6.92 9.17 13.14
C GLU A 206 6.02 7.94 13.01
N LEU A 207 6.65 6.78 12.83
CA LEU A 207 5.98 5.50 12.70
C LEU A 207 6.42 4.55 13.82
N SER A 208 5.53 3.68 14.25
CA SER A 208 5.80 2.52 15.09
C SER A 208 5.77 1.24 14.25
N LYS A 209 6.53 0.23 14.68
CA LYS A 209 6.50 -1.08 14.04
C LYS A 209 5.74 -2.08 14.90
N ALA A 210 4.85 -2.86 14.29
CA ALA A 210 4.28 -4.05 14.89
C ALA A 210 5.33 -5.18 14.97
N PRO A 211 5.12 -6.24 15.76
CA PRO A 211 5.94 -7.44 15.68
C PRO A 211 6.00 -7.98 14.25
N ALA A 212 7.19 -8.42 13.81
CA ALA A 212 7.33 -9.07 12.52
C ALA A 212 6.65 -10.44 12.55
N VAL A 213 6.00 -10.81 11.45
CA VAL A 213 5.25 -12.05 11.31
C VAL A 213 5.82 -12.87 10.15
N GLN A 214 6.03 -14.16 10.36
CA GLN A 214 6.32 -15.12 9.30
C GLN A 214 5.01 -15.68 8.77
N ILE A 215 4.77 -15.48 7.49
CA ILE A 215 3.56 -15.93 6.79
C ILE A 215 3.91 -17.14 5.95
N ALA A 216 3.17 -18.23 6.13
CA ALA A 216 3.31 -19.42 5.30
C ALA A 216 2.79 -19.15 3.89
N ASP A 217 3.67 -19.29 2.91
CA ASP A 217 3.36 -19.35 1.48
C ASP A 217 3.45 -20.82 1.04
N PRO A 218 2.67 -21.31 0.09
CA PRO A 218 2.75 -22.70 -0.37
C PRO A 218 4.16 -23.17 -0.74
N LEU A 219 5.05 -22.23 -1.11
CA LEU A 219 6.42 -22.52 -1.57
C LEU A 219 7.52 -21.91 -0.69
N GLY A 220 7.19 -21.55 0.55
CA GLY A 220 8.18 -21.04 1.50
C GLY A 220 7.59 -20.10 2.56
N LEU A 221 8.42 -19.22 3.10
CA LEU A 221 8.02 -18.25 4.11
C LEU A 221 8.21 -16.83 3.59
N VAL A 222 7.26 -15.97 3.92
CA VAL A 222 7.31 -14.52 3.70
C VAL A 222 7.41 -13.84 5.05
N LEU A 223 8.43 -13.01 5.25
CA LEU A 223 8.52 -12.12 6.40
C LEU A 223 7.68 -10.86 6.10
N SER A 224 6.76 -10.54 7.00
CA SER A 224 5.92 -9.34 6.92
C SER A 224 6.16 -8.45 8.12
N GLN A 225 6.39 -7.15 7.87
CA GLN A 225 6.59 -6.14 8.88
C GLN A 225 5.64 -4.98 8.63
N ALA A 226 4.68 -4.80 9.52
CA ALA A 226 3.80 -3.64 9.49
C ALA A 226 4.41 -2.46 10.25
N ILE A 227 4.20 -1.26 9.73
CA ILE A 227 4.54 0.03 10.33
C ILE A 227 3.36 0.99 10.17
N GLU A 228 3.10 1.80 11.20
CA GLU A 228 1.96 2.72 11.20
C GLU A 228 2.24 4.02 11.94
N SER A 229 1.54 5.08 11.55
CA SER A 229 1.53 6.37 12.28
C SER A 229 0.73 6.25 13.58
N PRO A 230 0.98 7.11 14.58
CA PRO A 230 0.31 7.05 15.88
C PRO A 230 -1.23 7.05 15.78
N GLU A 231 -1.77 7.82 14.86
CA GLU A 231 -3.21 7.92 14.60
C GLU A 231 -3.74 6.82 13.67
N GLY A 232 -2.86 5.95 13.15
CA GLY A 232 -3.22 4.87 12.22
C GLY A 232 -3.71 5.34 10.85
N GLY A 233 -3.45 6.59 10.48
CA GLY A 233 -3.83 7.13 9.16
C GLY A 233 -2.90 6.67 8.04
N LEU A 234 -1.62 6.48 8.34
CA LEU A 234 -0.64 5.92 7.41
C LEU A 234 -0.19 4.55 7.90
N ARG A 235 -0.34 3.53 7.05
CA ARG A 235 0.14 2.16 7.30
C ARG A 235 0.82 1.60 6.07
N PHE A 236 1.97 0.98 6.28
CA PHE A 236 2.66 0.16 5.28
C PHE A 236 2.88 -1.25 5.81
N THR A 237 2.78 -2.24 4.93
CA THR A 237 3.30 -3.59 5.18
C THR A 237 4.45 -3.85 4.22
N LEU A 238 5.61 -4.18 4.79
CA LEU A 238 6.81 -4.54 4.02
C LEU A 238 6.93 -6.05 4.02
N ASN A 239 6.95 -6.65 2.84
CA ASN A 239 6.95 -8.10 2.66
C ASN A 239 8.21 -8.54 1.92
N GLY A 240 8.97 -9.44 2.52
CA GLY A 240 10.19 -10.00 1.93
C GLY A 240 10.22 -11.52 2.04
N SER A 241 10.82 -12.19 1.06
CA SER A 241 11.01 -13.62 1.09
C SER A 241 12.44 -13.99 0.71
N ALA A 242 13.05 -14.86 1.50
CA ALA A 242 14.35 -15.46 1.17
C ALA A 242 14.23 -16.61 0.15
N SER A 243 13.03 -17.18 -0.04
CA SER A 243 12.77 -18.21 -1.05
C SER A 243 12.43 -17.56 -2.39
N HIS A 244 13.05 -18.01 -3.47
CA HIS A 244 12.77 -17.54 -4.83
C HIS A 244 11.47 -18.09 -5.45
N GLN A 245 10.76 -18.97 -4.74
CA GLN A 245 9.57 -19.66 -5.27
C GLN A 245 8.26 -19.12 -4.74
N THR A 246 8.27 -18.32 -3.66
CA THR A 246 7.06 -17.72 -3.07
C THR A 246 6.36 -16.79 -4.05
N LEU A 247 5.08 -16.52 -3.80
CA LEU A 247 4.32 -15.53 -4.57
C LEU A 247 4.94 -14.13 -4.49
N SER A 248 5.52 -13.78 -3.33
CA SER A 248 6.28 -12.52 -3.17
C SER A 248 7.51 -12.47 -4.06
N ALA A 249 8.31 -13.55 -4.13
CA ALA A 249 9.47 -13.62 -5.00
C ALA A 249 9.09 -13.58 -6.49
N ARG A 250 8.00 -14.26 -6.87
CA ARG A 250 7.47 -14.22 -8.23
C ARG A 250 6.96 -12.82 -8.61
N PHE A 251 6.35 -12.10 -7.67
CA PHE A 251 5.99 -10.70 -7.88
C PHE A 251 7.23 -9.89 -8.22
N ILE A 252 8.29 -9.97 -7.40
CA ILE A 252 9.54 -9.24 -7.59
C ILE A 252 10.15 -9.55 -8.97
N GLN A 253 10.19 -10.83 -9.37
CA GLN A 253 10.70 -11.25 -10.67
C GLN A 253 9.88 -10.69 -11.84
N GLY A 254 8.55 -10.81 -11.76
CA GLY A 254 7.65 -10.35 -12.82
C GLY A 254 7.51 -8.82 -12.88
N PHE A 255 7.74 -8.15 -11.76
CA PHE A 255 7.74 -6.71 -11.65
C PHE A 255 9.09 -6.08 -12.02
N GLY A 256 10.18 -6.85 -11.92
CA GLY A 256 11.53 -6.35 -12.17
C GLY A 256 12.13 -5.59 -10.98
N GLY A 257 11.72 -5.91 -9.75
CA GLY A 257 12.21 -5.27 -8.52
C GLY A 257 11.18 -5.16 -7.41
N ALA A 258 11.47 -4.32 -6.43
CA ALA A 258 10.54 -4.02 -5.35
C ALA A 258 9.40 -3.10 -5.82
N GLY A 259 8.22 -3.21 -5.21
CA GLY A 259 7.09 -2.34 -5.58
C GLY A 259 5.85 -2.57 -4.73
N VAL A 260 4.79 -1.81 -5.02
CA VAL A 260 3.48 -1.95 -4.38
C VAL A 260 2.78 -3.18 -4.94
N GLN A 261 2.49 -4.15 -4.06
CA GLN A 261 1.80 -5.38 -4.41
C GLN A 261 0.29 -5.30 -4.17
N HIS A 262 -0.16 -4.62 -3.09
CA HIS A 262 -1.58 -4.37 -2.90
C HIS A 262 -1.87 -3.07 -2.16
N ILE A 263 -3.10 -2.62 -2.33
CA ILE A 263 -3.66 -1.45 -1.68
C ILE A 263 -4.94 -1.89 -0.97
N ALA A 264 -5.00 -1.67 0.32
CA ALA A 264 -6.18 -1.98 1.12
C ALA A 264 -7.07 -0.74 1.30
N LEU A 265 -8.36 -0.92 1.10
CA LEU A 265 -9.39 0.11 1.15
C LEU A 265 -10.40 -0.21 2.24
N THR A 266 -10.73 0.77 3.09
CA THR A 266 -11.68 0.56 4.19
C THR A 266 -13.12 0.72 3.75
N THR A 267 -13.99 -0.06 4.40
CA THR A 267 -15.45 0.15 4.41
C THR A 267 -15.98 0.01 5.84
N THR A 268 -17.20 0.47 6.08
CA THR A 268 -17.93 0.28 7.34
C THR A 268 -18.99 -0.83 7.27
N ASP A 269 -19.26 -1.38 6.08
CA ASP A 269 -20.13 -2.52 5.85
C ASP A 269 -19.60 -3.35 4.68
N ILE A 270 -18.78 -4.33 5.03
CA ILE A 270 -18.09 -5.16 4.03
C ILE A 270 -19.07 -6.04 3.24
N LEU A 271 -20.18 -6.47 3.86
CA LEU A 271 -21.18 -7.30 3.18
C LEU A 271 -21.92 -6.50 2.10
N ALA A 272 -22.36 -5.29 2.43
CA ALA A 272 -23.00 -4.40 1.44
C ALA A 272 -22.01 -4.00 0.34
N THR A 273 -20.76 -3.65 0.73
CA THR A 273 -19.69 -3.30 -0.21
C THR A 273 -19.37 -4.46 -1.14
N ALA A 274 -19.21 -5.68 -0.62
CA ALA A 274 -18.89 -6.85 -1.45
C ALA A 274 -20.01 -7.18 -2.46
N ARG A 275 -21.29 -7.11 -2.03
CA ARG A 275 -22.44 -7.27 -2.95
C ARG A 275 -22.40 -6.21 -4.05
N ARG A 276 -22.18 -4.95 -3.68
CA ARG A 276 -22.13 -3.86 -4.64
C ARG A 276 -20.97 -4.01 -5.62
N LEU A 277 -19.79 -4.39 -5.18
CA LEU A 277 -18.64 -4.62 -6.06
C LEU A 277 -18.84 -5.83 -6.98
N LYS A 278 -19.52 -6.89 -6.49
CA LYS A 278 -19.93 -8.05 -7.31
C LYS A 278 -20.89 -7.63 -8.43
N GLU A 279 -21.88 -6.77 -8.12
CA GLU A 279 -22.80 -6.18 -9.12
C GLU A 279 -22.07 -5.33 -10.15
N LEU A 280 -21.07 -4.57 -9.74
CA LEU A 280 -20.22 -3.75 -10.62
C LEU A 280 -19.22 -4.59 -11.44
N GLY A 281 -19.18 -5.92 -11.24
CA GLY A 281 -18.34 -6.84 -11.98
C GLY A 281 -16.90 -6.92 -11.51
N LEU A 282 -16.59 -6.54 -10.25
CA LEU A 282 -15.23 -6.69 -9.72
C LEU A 282 -14.82 -8.17 -9.73
N PRO A 283 -13.69 -8.53 -10.38
CA PRO A 283 -13.18 -9.89 -10.33
C PRO A 283 -12.58 -10.18 -8.95
N MET A 284 -13.38 -10.79 -8.07
CA MET A 284 -12.95 -11.18 -6.73
C MET A 284 -12.07 -12.43 -6.75
N LEU A 285 -11.13 -12.54 -5.80
CA LEU A 285 -10.37 -13.74 -5.55
C LEU A 285 -11.27 -14.78 -4.84
N PRO A 286 -11.55 -15.96 -5.44
CA PRO A 286 -12.35 -16.95 -4.79
C PRO A 286 -11.61 -17.63 -3.65
N ILE A 287 -12.32 -17.82 -2.55
CA ILE A 287 -11.82 -18.50 -1.36
C ILE A 287 -12.46 -19.90 -1.30
N PRO A 288 -11.65 -20.96 -1.10
CA PRO A 288 -12.16 -22.33 -1.11
C PRO A 288 -13.08 -22.61 0.09
N ARG A 289 -14.09 -23.47 -0.11
CA ARG A 289 -15.12 -23.76 0.87
C ARG A 289 -14.60 -24.28 2.21
N ASN A 290 -13.56 -25.09 2.18
CA ASN A 290 -12.95 -25.64 3.40
C ASN A 290 -12.42 -24.58 4.38
N TYR A 291 -12.15 -23.37 3.90
CA TYR A 291 -11.82 -22.24 4.78
C TYR A 291 -13.01 -21.88 5.71
N TYR A 292 -14.22 -21.86 5.19
CA TYR A 292 -15.41 -21.51 5.97
C TYR A 292 -15.81 -22.62 6.96
N GLU A 293 -15.54 -23.87 6.63
CA GLU A 293 -15.68 -25.00 7.54
C GLU A 293 -14.70 -24.92 8.71
N ASP A 294 -13.44 -24.55 8.44
CA ASP A 294 -12.43 -24.27 9.47
C ASP A 294 -12.80 -23.02 10.32
N LEU A 295 -13.36 -21.99 9.69
CA LEU A 295 -13.79 -20.77 10.35
C LEU A 295 -14.92 -21.01 11.35
N GLU A 296 -15.91 -21.86 10.98
CA GLU A 296 -16.98 -22.31 11.84
C GLU A 296 -16.41 -23.04 13.09
N ALA A 297 -15.52 -23.99 12.87
CA ALA A 297 -14.87 -24.76 13.94
C ALA A 297 -14.05 -23.87 14.91
N ARG A 298 -13.41 -22.83 14.39
CA ARG A 298 -12.55 -21.93 15.20
C ARG A 298 -13.31 -20.89 15.99
N PHE A 299 -14.37 -20.31 15.42
CA PHE A 299 -15.03 -19.13 15.98
C PHE A 299 -16.49 -19.35 16.37
N GLY A 300 -17.11 -20.46 15.95
CA GLY A 300 -18.52 -20.75 16.24
C GLY A 300 -19.47 -19.68 15.69
N LEU A 301 -19.20 -19.20 14.46
CA LEU A 301 -20.05 -18.21 13.80
C LEU A 301 -21.39 -18.83 13.44
N ASP A 302 -22.45 -18.02 13.42
CA ASP A 302 -23.77 -18.49 12.99
C ASP A 302 -23.82 -18.82 11.49
N ASP A 303 -24.67 -19.76 11.12
CA ASP A 303 -24.79 -20.27 9.74
C ASP A 303 -25.13 -19.18 8.73
N THR A 304 -25.89 -18.15 9.14
CA THR A 304 -26.29 -17.04 8.26
C THR A 304 -25.06 -16.20 7.89
N LEU A 305 -24.26 -15.85 8.89
CA LEU A 305 -23.04 -15.09 8.66
C LEU A 305 -22.03 -15.89 7.84
N LEU A 306 -21.80 -17.16 8.19
CA LEU A 306 -20.92 -18.06 7.44
C LEU A 306 -21.33 -18.18 5.97
N GLY A 307 -22.64 -18.35 5.71
CA GLY A 307 -23.19 -18.41 4.36
C GLY A 307 -22.91 -17.12 3.57
N GLN A 308 -23.09 -15.94 4.18
CA GLN A 308 -22.80 -14.66 3.55
C GLN A 308 -21.30 -14.45 3.28
N LEU A 309 -20.44 -14.80 4.24
CA LEU A 309 -18.99 -14.72 4.07
C LEU A 309 -18.51 -15.61 2.91
N ALA A 310 -19.04 -16.84 2.85
CA ALA A 310 -18.69 -17.80 1.78
C ALA A 310 -19.18 -17.35 0.40
N GLU A 311 -20.40 -16.83 0.28
CA GLU A 311 -20.96 -16.33 -0.97
C GLU A 311 -20.16 -15.15 -1.55
N LEU A 312 -19.60 -14.31 -0.68
CA LEU A 312 -18.92 -13.06 -1.03
C LEU A 312 -17.39 -13.17 -0.96
N ASN A 313 -16.84 -14.37 -0.73
CA ASN A 313 -15.40 -14.62 -0.61
C ASN A 313 -14.71 -13.78 0.49
N ILE A 314 -15.43 -13.49 1.58
CA ILE A 314 -14.93 -12.67 2.68
C ILE A 314 -14.21 -13.57 3.69
N LEU A 315 -12.99 -13.21 4.06
CA LEU A 315 -12.25 -13.82 5.13
C LEU A 315 -12.54 -13.08 6.44
N TYR A 316 -12.46 -13.81 7.54
CA TYR A 316 -12.75 -13.32 8.88
C TYR A 316 -11.60 -13.67 9.83
N ASP A 317 -11.26 -12.75 10.71
CA ASP A 317 -10.39 -12.99 11.86
C ASP A 317 -10.93 -12.24 13.09
N ARG A 318 -10.59 -12.72 14.27
CA ARG A 318 -11.01 -12.10 15.53
C ARG A 318 -9.93 -12.29 16.59
N ASP A 319 -9.62 -11.21 17.30
CA ASP A 319 -8.77 -11.23 18.48
C ASP A 319 -9.55 -10.71 19.72
N THR A 320 -8.83 -10.41 20.80
CA THR A 320 -9.42 -9.86 22.03
C THR A 320 -9.98 -8.46 21.87
N ASP A 321 -9.52 -7.71 20.89
CA ASP A 321 -9.87 -6.30 20.69
C ASP A 321 -11.03 -6.13 19.71
N GLY A 322 -11.20 -7.08 18.75
CA GLY A 322 -12.26 -6.95 17.76
C GLY A 322 -12.21 -7.93 16.61
N GLU A 323 -12.90 -7.57 15.53
CA GLU A 323 -13.06 -8.38 14.33
C GLU A 323 -12.44 -7.71 13.11
N TYR A 324 -11.92 -8.52 12.20
CA TYR A 324 -11.34 -8.10 10.93
C TYR A 324 -11.92 -8.91 9.78
N LEU A 325 -12.58 -8.24 8.89
CA LEU A 325 -13.15 -8.84 7.69
C LEU A 325 -12.42 -8.28 6.47
N GLN A 326 -12.13 -9.15 5.51
CA GLN A 326 -11.38 -8.75 4.32
C GLN A 326 -11.71 -9.62 3.12
N PHE A 327 -11.66 -9.06 1.92
CA PHE A 327 -11.66 -9.81 0.67
C PHE A 327 -10.76 -9.13 -0.36
N TYR A 328 -10.48 -9.82 -1.45
CA TYR A 328 -9.47 -9.40 -2.41
C TYR A 328 -10.02 -9.37 -3.83
N SER A 329 -9.56 -8.43 -4.64
CA SER A 329 -9.67 -8.53 -6.09
C SER A 329 -8.68 -9.56 -6.63
N ARG A 330 -8.89 -10.04 -7.86
CA ARG A 330 -7.83 -10.68 -8.63
C ARG A 330 -6.72 -9.68 -8.94
N ALA A 331 -5.52 -10.18 -9.20
CA ALA A 331 -4.39 -9.31 -9.54
C ALA A 331 -4.58 -8.70 -10.93
N PHE A 332 -4.38 -7.40 -11.05
CA PHE A 332 -4.30 -6.69 -12.31
C PHE A 332 -2.94 -6.96 -12.96
N ALA A 333 -2.95 -7.40 -14.22
CA ALA A 333 -1.75 -7.67 -15.01
C ALA A 333 -0.68 -8.52 -14.27
N LYS A 334 -1.09 -9.41 -13.35
CA LYS A 334 -0.21 -10.21 -12.46
C LYS A 334 0.72 -9.37 -11.56
N ARG A 335 0.43 -8.07 -11.37
CA ARG A 335 1.29 -7.13 -10.65
C ARG A 335 0.71 -6.74 -9.29
N PHE A 336 -0.42 -6.07 -9.27
CA PHE A 336 -1.01 -5.61 -8.00
C PHE A 336 -2.49 -5.98 -7.90
N PHE A 337 -3.03 -5.92 -6.69
CA PHE A 337 -4.44 -6.19 -6.41
C PHE A 337 -4.96 -5.26 -5.31
N PHE A 338 -6.28 -5.23 -5.16
CA PHE A 338 -6.94 -4.50 -4.09
C PHE A 338 -7.41 -5.45 -3.00
N GLU A 339 -7.31 -4.98 -1.77
CA GLU A 339 -7.90 -5.58 -0.57
C GLU A 339 -9.00 -4.65 -0.08
N ILE A 340 -10.14 -5.18 0.33
CA ILE A 340 -11.20 -4.42 0.97
C ILE A 340 -11.32 -4.92 2.39
N VAL A 341 -11.33 -3.97 3.37
CA VAL A 341 -11.26 -4.30 4.78
C VAL A 341 -12.32 -3.57 5.60
N GLU A 342 -12.87 -4.29 6.59
CA GLU A 342 -13.63 -3.71 7.67
C GLU A 342 -12.97 -4.07 9.00
N ARG A 343 -12.69 -3.05 9.82
CA ARG A 343 -12.12 -3.19 11.17
C ARG A 343 -13.15 -2.82 12.21
N ARG A 344 -13.54 -3.78 13.03
CA ARG A 344 -14.44 -3.58 14.16
C ARG A 344 -13.64 -3.68 15.47
N GLY A 345 -12.88 -2.63 15.80
CA GLY A 345 -11.99 -2.64 16.97
C GLY A 345 -10.64 -3.32 16.75
N TYR A 346 -10.50 -4.14 15.72
CA TYR A 346 -9.31 -4.92 15.41
C TYR A 346 -8.12 -4.04 15.01
N ARG A 347 -6.98 -4.19 15.68
CA ARG A 347 -5.77 -3.37 15.45
C ARG A 347 -4.68 -4.09 14.69
N ALA A 348 -4.68 -5.43 14.68
CA ALA A 348 -3.70 -6.21 13.94
C ALA A 348 -3.91 -6.13 12.40
N TYR A 349 -3.15 -6.89 11.64
CA TYR A 349 -3.07 -6.77 10.17
C TYR A 349 -3.64 -7.99 9.43
N GLY A 350 -4.52 -8.77 10.07
CA GLY A 350 -5.16 -9.93 9.43
C GLY A 350 -4.16 -11.00 8.98
N ALA A 351 -3.01 -11.09 9.63
CA ALA A 351 -1.93 -12.01 9.23
C ALA A 351 -2.37 -13.49 9.26
N ALA A 352 -3.35 -13.85 10.07
CA ALA A 352 -3.92 -15.20 10.15
C ALA A 352 -4.55 -15.64 8.81
N ASN A 353 -5.07 -14.72 8.03
CA ASN A 353 -5.70 -14.98 6.73
C ASN A 353 -4.73 -14.90 5.54
N ALA A 354 -3.52 -14.39 5.74
CA ALA A 354 -2.55 -14.26 4.66
C ALA A 354 -2.17 -15.60 4.00
N PRO A 355 -1.96 -16.72 4.73
CA PRO A 355 -1.73 -18.02 4.11
C PRO A 355 -2.89 -18.48 3.22
N ILE A 356 -4.13 -18.21 3.63
CA ILE A 356 -5.34 -18.58 2.86
C ILE A 356 -5.37 -17.81 1.54
N ARG A 357 -5.12 -16.49 1.60
CA ARG A 357 -5.01 -15.67 0.39
C ARG A 357 -3.92 -16.17 -0.55
N LEU A 358 -2.72 -16.45 -0.02
CA LEU A 358 -1.60 -16.95 -0.83
C LEU A 358 -1.92 -18.29 -1.49
N ALA A 359 -2.54 -19.22 -0.75
CA ALA A 359 -2.98 -20.49 -1.30
C ALA A 359 -4.05 -20.31 -2.39
N ALA A 360 -5.03 -19.43 -2.18
CA ALA A 360 -6.05 -19.10 -3.17
C ALA A 360 -5.44 -18.48 -4.44
N GLN A 361 -4.54 -17.52 -4.29
CA GLN A 361 -3.83 -16.90 -5.43
C GLN A 361 -2.96 -17.89 -6.20
N SER A 362 -2.34 -18.84 -5.53
CA SER A 362 -1.52 -19.86 -6.18
C SER A 362 -2.36 -20.77 -7.11
N ARG A 363 -3.54 -21.19 -6.66
CA ARG A 363 -4.48 -21.99 -7.47
C ARG A 363 -4.95 -21.26 -8.72
N TYR A 364 -5.24 -19.97 -8.61
CA TYR A 364 -5.75 -19.16 -9.73
C TYR A 364 -4.74 -18.90 -10.84
N ARG A 365 -3.45 -19.13 -10.61
CA ARG A 365 -2.40 -18.96 -11.63
C ARG A 365 -2.28 -20.14 -12.57
N GLU A 366 -2.73 -21.32 -12.14
CA GLU A 366 -2.67 -22.55 -12.95
C GLU A 366 -3.77 -22.56 -14.04
N ASP A 367 -4.86 -21.80 -13.85
CA ASP A 367 -6.02 -21.78 -14.75
C ASP A 367 -5.96 -20.72 -15.86
N VAL A 368 -4.91 -19.89 -15.92
CA VAL A 368 -4.75 -18.87 -16.99
C VAL A 368 -3.69 -19.34 -17.97
N PRO A 369 -4.04 -19.64 -19.25
CA PRO A 369 -3.04 -19.91 -20.29
C PRO A 369 -2.06 -18.74 -20.40
N LEU A 370 -0.79 -19.08 -20.59
CA LEU A 370 0.32 -18.15 -20.80
C LEU A 370 0.09 -17.28 -22.03
#